data_e9b9b8145049356112b935978d5616fa
#
_entry.id   e9b9b8145049356112b935978d5616fa
#
_cell.length_a   1.000
_cell.length_b   1.000
_cell.length_c   1.000
_cell.angle_alpha   90.00
_cell.angle_beta   90.00
_cell.angle_gamma   90.00
#
_symmetry.space_group_name_H-M   'P 1'
#
loop_
_entity.id
_entity.type
_entity.pdbx_description
1 polymer ?
#
loop_
_entity_poly.entity_id
_entity_poly.type
_entity_poly.pdbx_seq_one_letter_code
_entity_poly.pdbx_strand_id
1 'polypeptide(L)'
;MFVLKDEVRTARKFYACDASELWCNYGPPSDAVKADDRLVLEGAKADKWKIRPGQRYRCVVFRDGRELVTQRARLDMDALCQR
;
A
#
# COMPACT_ATOMS: atom_id res chain seq x y z
N MET A 1 -6.50 -6.91 -17.80
CA MET A 1 -6.86 -6.29 -16.50
C MET A 1 -7.59 -5.00 -16.73
N PHE A 2 -8.74 -4.84 -16.10
CA PHE A 2 -9.58 -3.65 -16.21
C PHE A 2 -9.67 -2.93 -14.88
N VAL A 3 -9.22 -1.69 -14.81
CA VAL A 3 -9.39 -0.87 -13.61
C VAL A 3 -10.80 -0.26 -13.64
N LEU A 4 -11.63 -0.63 -12.68
CA LEU A 4 -13.00 -0.14 -12.56
C LEU A 4 -13.09 1.08 -11.67
N LYS A 5 -12.21 1.20 -10.68
CA LYS A 5 -12.23 2.26 -9.70
C LYS A 5 -10.84 2.49 -9.14
N ASP A 6 -10.44 3.75 -9.03
CA ASP A 6 -9.19 4.16 -8.40
C ASP A 6 -9.46 5.46 -7.65
N GLU A 7 -9.49 5.38 -6.33
CA GLU A 7 -9.83 6.52 -5.49
C GLU A 7 -9.03 6.52 -4.19
N VAL A 8 -8.96 7.70 -3.56
CA VAL A 8 -8.41 7.86 -2.22
C VAL A 8 -9.57 7.91 -1.23
N ARG A 9 -9.52 7.06 -0.21
CA ARG A 9 -10.54 6.97 0.84
C ARG A 9 -9.91 7.13 2.21
N THR A 10 -10.74 7.45 3.20
CA THR A 10 -10.33 7.47 4.60
C THR A 10 -10.73 6.16 5.27
N ALA A 11 -9.78 5.49 5.90
CA ALA A 11 -10.03 4.22 6.56
C ALA A 11 -10.91 4.41 7.81
N ARG A 12 -11.90 3.56 7.97
CA ARG A 12 -12.77 3.52 9.16
C ARG A 12 -12.34 2.45 10.15
N LYS A 13 -11.48 1.53 9.72
CA LYS A 13 -10.96 0.42 10.51
C LYS A 13 -9.57 0.07 9.99
N PHE A 14 -8.91 -0.90 10.62
CA PHE A 14 -7.66 -1.43 10.10
C PHE A 14 -7.89 -2.24 8.83
N TYR A 15 -7.06 -1.99 7.83
CA TYR A 15 -7.01 -2.78 6.59
C TYR A 15 -5.58 -3.25 6.35
N ALA A 16 -5.42 -4.39 5.69
CA ALA A 16 -4.12 -4.81 5.19
C ALA A 16 -3.66 -3.85 4.09
N CYS A 17 -2.36 -3.54 4.07
CA CYS A 17 -1.76 -2.72 3.02
C CYS A 17 -1.09 -3.63 1.99
N ASP A 18 -1.66 -3.74 0.80
CA ASP A 18 -1.14 -4.60 -0.27
C ASP A 18 0.23 -4.13 -0.76
N ALA A 19 0.46 -2.82 -0.79
CA ALA A 19 1.76 -2.26 -1.16
C ALA A 19 2.84 -2.63 -0.14
N SER A 20 2.52 -2.62 1.15
CA SER A 20 3.46 -3.04 2.20
C SER A 20 3.80 -4.52 2.09
N GLU A 21 2.82 -5.37 1.81
CA GLU A 21 3.03 -6.80 1.60
C GLU A 21 3.94 -7.04 0.39
N LEU A 22 3.67 -6.36 -0.71
CA LEU A 22 4.51 -6.44 -1.90
C LEU A 22 5.95 -6.02 -1.62
N TRP A 23 6.15 -4.94 -0.87
CA TRP A 23 7.49 -4.48 -0.49
C TRP A 23 8.21 -5.51 0.38
N CYS A 24 7.55 -6.09 1.37
CA CYS A 24 8.15 -7.08 2.27
C CYS A 24 8.56 -8.35 1.52
N ASN A 25 7.82 -8.73 0.49
CA ASN A 25 8.08 -9.96 -0.27
C ASN A 25 9.07 -9.77 -1.42
N TYR A 26 9.05 -8.61 -2.09
CA TYR A 26 9.78 -8.38 -3.34
C TYR A 26 10.61 -7.11 -3.34
N GLY A 27 10.62 -6.36 -2.26
CA GLY A 27 11.37 -5.12 -2.18
C GLY A 27 12.88 -5.32 -2.11
N PRO A 28 13.67 -4.27 -2.40
CA PRO A 28 15.12 -4.34 -2.32
C PRO A 28 15.59 -4.51 -0.87
N PRO A 29 16.84 -4.98 -0.66
CA PRO A 29 17.41 -5.05 0.69
C PRO A 29 17.50 -3.65 1.31
N SER A 30 17.42 -3.59 2.65
CA SER A 30 17.34 -2.33 3.39
C SER A 30 18.51 -1.37 3.14
N ASP A 31 19.70 -1.87 2.84
CA ASP A 31 20.88 -1.06 2.54
C ASP A 31 20.82 -0.38 1.17
N ALA A 32 19.97 -0.86 0.27
CA ALA A 32 19.74 -0.25 -1.04
C ALA A 32 18.67 0.85 -1.00
N VAL A 33 18.03 1.07 0.15
CA VAL A 33 16.93 2.03 0.31
C VAL A 33 17.47 3.40 0.72
N LYS A 34 16.97 4.45 0.08
CA LYS A 34 17.34 5.83 0.41
C LYS A 34 16.85 6.22 1.81
N ALA A 35 17.51 7.19 2.45
CA ALA A 35 17.16 7.65 3.78
C ALA A 35 15.71 8.12 3.90
N ASP A 36 15.20 8.86 2.92
CA ASP A 36 13.81 9.32 2.90
C ASP A 36 12.81 8.15 2.84
N ASP A 37 13.14 7.13 2.07
CA ASP A 37 12.30 5.94 1.94
C ASP A 37 12.31 5.09 3.22
N ARG A 38 13.42 5.10 3.96
CA ARG A 38 13.50 4.44 5.27
C ARG A 38 12.53 5.02 6.28
N LEU A 39 12.33 6.34 6.28
CA LEU A 39 11.34 6.99 7.15
C LEU A 39 9.92 6.49 6.85
N VAL A 40 9.59 6.34 5.58
CA VAL A 40 8.31 5.77 5.14
C VAL A 40 8.15 4.33 5.65
N LEU A 41 9.19 3.52 5.48
CA LEU A 41 9.18 2.13 5.92
C LEU A 41 9.07 2.00 7.44
N GLU A 42 9.75 2.85 8.20
CA GLU A 42 9.65 2.86 9.65
C GLU A 42 8.24 3.21 10.13
N GLY A 43 7.61 4.20 9.50
CA GLY A 43 6.22 4.56 9.78
C GLY A 43 5.25 3.42 9.51
N ALA A 44 5.40 2.75 8.37
CA ALA A 44 4.59 1.60 8.01
C ALA A 44 4.80 0.43 8.97
N LYS A 45 6.05 0.17 9.35
CA LYS A 45 6.40 -0.88 10.30
C LYS A 45 5.80 -0.61 11.69
N ALA A 46 5.83 0.65 12.15
CA ALA A 46 5.21 1.04 13.41
C ALA A 46 3.70 0.76 13.43
N ASP A 47 3.05 0.87 12.28
CA ASP A 47 1.64 0.54 12.08
C ASP A 47 1.41 -0.93 11.73
N LYS A 48 2.43 -1.78 11.91
CA LYS A 48 2.39 -3.22 11.60
C LYS A 48 2.04 -3.50 10.13
N TRP A 49 2.49 -2.62 9.23
CA TRP A 49 2.25 -2.70 7.78
C TRP A 49 0.77 -2.63 7.41
N LYS A 50 -0.04 -1.99 8.25
CA LYS A 50 -1.48 -1.86 8.05
C LYS A 50 -1.89 -0.41 7.84
N ILE A 51 -3.07 -0.24 7.27
CA ILE A 51 -3.74 1.05 7.16
C ILE A 51 -4.54 1.25 8.44
N ARG A 52 -4.22 2.30 9.19
CA ARG A 52 -4.88 2.61 10.46
C ARG A 52 -6.20 3.38 10.24
N PRO A 53 -7.16 3.26 11.19
CA PRO A 53 -8.36 4.11 11.15
C PRO A 53 -7.98 5.58 11.10
N GLY A 54 -8.64 6.34 10.24
CA GLY A 54 -8.37 7.76 10.04
C GLY A 54 -7.30 8.08 9.01
N GLN A 55 -6.50 7.09 8.58
CA GLN A 55 -5.53 7.29 7.52
C GLN A 55 -6.19 7.27 6.15
N ARG A 56 -5.67 8.08 5.24
CA ARG A 56 -6.05 8.00 3.83
C ARG A 56 -5.29 6.89 3.14
N TYR A 57 -5.96 6.21 2.25
CA TYR A 57 -5.37 5.12 1.48
C TYR A 57 -5.92 5.11 0.05
N ARG A 58 -5.15 4.55 -0.85
CA ARG A 58 -5.57 4.33 -2.23
C ARG A 58 -6.34 3.02 -2.31
N CYS A 59 -7.52 3.09 -2.87
CA CYS A 59 -8.38 1.93 -3.11
C CYS A 59 -8.53 1.74 -4.62
N VAL A 60 -8.04 0.63 -5.13
CA VAL A 60 -8.15 0.28 -6.55
C VAL A 60 -8.98 -0.98 -6.68
N VAL A 61 -10.04 -0.90 -7.46
CA VAL A 61 -10.85 -2.06 -7.80
C VAL A 61 -10.64 -2.38 -9.28
N PHE A 62 -10.22 -3.59 -9.57
CA PHE A 62 -10.00 -4.01 -10.94
C PHE A 62 -10.57 -5.40 -11.19
N ARG A 63 -10.78 -5.68 -12.47
CA ARG A 63 -11.28 -6.97 -12.92
C ARG A 63 -10.13 -7.78 -13.48
N ASP A 64 -9.94 -8.97 -12.91
CA ASP A 64 -8.98 -9.96 -13.39
C ASP A 64 -9.73 -11.20 -13.81
N GLY A 65 -9.92 -11.37 -15.12
CA GLY A 65 -10.76 -12.44 -15.63
C GLY A 65 -12.21 -12.28 -15.20
N ARG A 66 -12.71 -13.22 -14.41
CA ARG A 66 -14.08 -13.20 -13.86
C ARG A 66 -14.15 -12.66 -12.43
N GLU A 67 -13.02 -12.37 -11.82
CA GLU A 67 -12.96 -11.95 -10.43
C GLU A 67 -12.80 -10.44 -10.30
N LEU A 68 -13.45 -9.90 -9.27
CA LEU A 68 -13.21 -8.52 -8.83
C LEU A 68 -12.18 -8.54 -7.71
N VAL A 69 -11.11 -7.77 -7.90
CA VAL A 69 -10.03 -7.67 -6.93
C VAL A 69 -9.99 -6.23 -6.40
N THR A 70 -9.93 -6.09 -5.09
CA THR A 70 -9.77 -4.80 -4.43
C THR A 70 -8.40 -4.73 -3.79
N GLN A 71 -7.60 -3.74 -4.19
CA GLN A 71 -6.31 -3.44 -3.57
C GLN A 71 -6.43 -2.19 -2.72
N ARG A 72 -5.87 -2.25 -1.51
CA ARG A 72 -5.77 -1.11 -0.60
C ARG A 72 -4.32 -0.88 -0.24
N ALA A 73 -3.86 0.34 -0.38
CA ALA A 73 -2.47 0.70 -0.13
C ALA A 73 -2.36 2.02 0.61
N ARG A 74 -1.48 2.08 1.61
CA ARG A 74 -1.10 3.35 2.23
C ARG A 74 -0.55 4.27 1.14
N LEU A 75 -0.89 5.55 1.19
CA LEU A 75 -0.42 6.50 0.17
C LEU A 75 1.11 6.59 0.12
N ASP A 76 1.76 6.54 1.27
CA ASP A 76 3.22 6.57 1.37
C ASP A 76 3.86 5.32 0.76
N MET A 77 3.33 4.14 1.08
CA MET A 77 3.85 2.88 0.54
C MET A 77 3.53 2.70 -0.93
N ASP A 78 2.36 3.17 -1.37
CA ASP A 78 1.99 3.15 -2.79
C ASP A 78 2.97 3.99 -3.62
N ALA A 79 3.28 5.21 -3.17
CA ALA A 79 4.25 6.08 -3.81
C ALA A 79 5.65 5.45 -3.85
N LEU A 80 6.07 4.80 -2.76
CA LEU A 80 7.35 4.12 -2.66
C LEU A 80 7.47 2.97 -3.67
N CYS A 81 6.43 2.16 -3.80
CA CYS A 81 6.42 1.02 -4.71
C CYS A 81 6.37 1.42 -6.20
N GLN A 82 5.94 2.63 -6.50
CA GLN A 82 5.86 3.14 -7.88
C GLN A 82 7.16 3.81 -8.36
N ARG A 83 8.16 3.95 -7.52
CA ARG A 83 9.43 4.57 -7.87
C ARG A 83 10.40 3.63 -8.57
#